data_976688ed0bb3bcb4c72234a00d461c12
#
_entry.id   976688ed0bb3bcb4c72234a00d461c12
#
_cell.length_a   1.000
_cell.length_b   1.000
_cell.length_c   1.000
_cell.angle_alpha   90.00
_cell.angle_beta   90.00
_cell.angle_gamma   90.00
#
_symmetry.space_group_name_H-M   'P 1'
#
loop_
_entity.id
_entity.type
_entity.pdbx_description
1 polymer ?
#
loop_
_entity_poly.entity_id
_entity_poly.type
_entity_poly.pdbx_seq_one_letter_code
_entity_poly.pdbx_strand_id
1 'polypeptide(L)'
;CSCNNNDEPETEIPLPIVREYLPSTMQIIESEFDENYLKLANNGLVVTQLSELPDDPFGFNEAFLSIDFSKYTLLLRYVIHDWVIDTYKNIWYWNNYNEFYGWVAAFETAAEPSPNPEKYYFTRCAILVNKLPENANVKCLMSLGAINWGWD
;
A
#
# COMPACT_ATOMS: atom_id res chain seq x y z
N CYS A 1 31.09 13.37 -20.86
CA CYS A 1 30.46 13.34 -20.23
C CYS A 1 30.25 12.51 -19.78
N SER A 2 30.42 12.35 -19.44
CA SER A 2 30.11 11.53 -19.06
C SER A 2 28.92 11.43 -19.00
N CYS A 3 28.39 11.87 -19.74
CA CYS A 3 27.31 11.56 -19.68
C CYS A 3 26.98 10.71 -18.92
N ASN A 4 27.44 10.69 -18.02
CA ASN A 4 27.15 9.77 -17.15
C ASN A 4 25.83 9.95 -16.65
N ASN A 5 25.30 8.92 -16.12
CA ASN A 5 23.98 8.91 -15.60
C ASN A 5 23.81 9.82 -14.43
N ASN A 6 24.87 10.31 -13.88
CA ASN A 6 24.75 11.24 -12.77
C ASN A 6 24.19 12.57 -13.18
N ASP A 7 24.20 12.85 -14.45
CA ASP A 7 23.67 14.11 -14.95
C ASP A 7 22.19 13.99 -15.32
N GLU A 8 21.62 12.82 -15.23
CA GLU A 8 20.21 12.67 -15.52
C GLU A 8 19.38 13.17 -14.33
N PRO A 9 18.30 13.90 -14.58
CA PRO A 9 17.42 14.32 -13.50
C PRO A 9 16.82 13.11 -12.82
N GLU A 10 16.65 13.21 -11.53
CA GLU A 10 15.95 12.17 -10.82
C GLU A 10 14.53 12.07 -11.32
N THR A 11 14.12 10.84 -11.60
CA THR A 11 12.78 10.56 -12.05
C THR A 11 11.82 10.46 -10.87
N GLU A 12 12.30 9.88 -9.78
CA GLU A 12 11.50 9.67 -8.58
C GLU A 12 12.00 10.56 -7.46
N ILE A 13 11.18 11.49 -7.05
CA ILE A 13 11.51 12.46 -6.01
C ILE A 13 10.81 12.01 -4.73
N PRO A 14 11.55 11.62 -3.69
CA PRO A 14 10.94 11.20 -2.43
C PRO A 14 10.07 12.29 -1.83
N LEU A 15 8.93 11.91 -1.30
CA LEU A 15 7.99 12.81 -0.65
C LEU A 15 7.80 12.39 0.80
N PRO A 16 7.48 13.33 1.69
CA PRO A 16 7.24 12.99 3.09
C PRO A 16 5.91 12.25 3.25
N ILE A 17 5.92 11.25 4.12
CA ILE A 17 4.71 10.57 4.57
C ILE A 17 4.35 11.18 5.91
N VAL A 18 3.10 11.65 6.03
CA VAL A 18 2.63 12.26 7.28
C VAL A 18 2.47 11.20 8.37
N ARG A 19 1.92 10.07 8.01
CA ARG A 19 1.75 8.96 8.94
C ARG A 19 1.74 7.64 8.18
N GLU A 20 2.46 6.67 8.71
CA GLU A 20 2.41 5.30 8.23
C GLU A 20 1.57 4.47 9.20
N TYR A 21 0.63 3.73 8.66
CA TYR A 21 -0.19 2.83 9.47
C TYR A 21 0.41 1.43 9.37
N LEU A 22 0.47 0.74 10.49
CA LEU A 22 0.87 -0.66 10.44
C LEU A 22 -0.17 -1.46 9.66
N PRO A 23 0.25 -2.47 8.90
CA PRO A 23 -0.69 -3.30 8.18
C PRO A 23 -1.66 -3.96 9.17
N SER A 24 -2.95 -3.91 8.85
CA SER A 24 -3.97 -4.61 9.61
C SER A 24 -4.35 -5.88 8.86
N THR A 25 -4.16 -7.01 9.51
CA THR A 25 -4.34 -8.31 8.88
C THR A 25 -5.41 -9.12 9.59
N MET A 26 -6.31 -9.71 8.80
CA MET A 26 -7.32 -10.64 9.28
C MET A 26 -7.16 -11.94 8.52
N GLN A 27 -7.16 -13.05 9.24
CA GLN A 27 -7.14 -14.36 8.62
C GLN A 27 -8.53 -14.71 8.13
N ILE A 28 -8.62 -15.20 6.90
CA ILE A 28 -9.88 -15.65 6.31
C ILE A 28 -9.68 -17.05 5.73
N ILE A 29 -10.74 -17.81 5.66
CA ILE A 29 -10.70 -19.12 5.00
C ILE A 29 -11.31 -18.96 3.60
N GLU A 30 -10.91 -19.83 2.69
CA GLU A 30 -11.33 -19.72 1.29
C GLU A 30 -12.86 -19.69 1.13
N SER A 31 -13.57 -20.42 1.95
CA SER A 31 -15.04 -20.46 1.88
C SER A 31 -15.70 -19.15 2.30
N GLU A 32 -14.94 -18.24 2.92
CA GLU A 32 -15.45 -16.93 3.33
C GLU A 32 -15.17 -15.85 2.31
N PHE A 33 -14.47 -16.17 1.24
CA PHE A 33 -14.21 -15.21 0.19
C PHE A 33 -15.50 -14.84 -0.50
N ASP A 34 -15.78 -13.55 -0.59
CA ASP A 34 -16.86 -13.10 -1.43
C ASP A 34 -16.34 -12.05 -2.40
N GLU A 35 -17.20 -11.63 -3.31
CA GLU A 35 -16.83 -10.68 -4.35
C GLU A 35 -16.38 -9.34 -3.79
N ASN A 36 -16.88 -8.97 -2.62
CA ASN A 36 -16.55 -7.66 -2.04
C ASN A 36 -15.09 -7.61 -1.64
N TYR A 37 -14.57 -8.69 -1.07
CA TYR A 37 -13.14 -8.75 -0.71
C TYR A 37 -12.27 -8.71 -1.96
N LEU A 38 -12.67 -9.43 -2.99
CA LEU A 38 -11.92 -9.45 -4.23
C LEU A 38 -11.88 -8.08 -4.91
N LYS A 39 -12.99 -7.35 -4.85
CA LYS A 39 -13.05 -6.00 -5.41
C LYS A 39 -12.12 -5.06 -4.66
N LEU A 40 -12.09 -5.15 -3.33
CA LEU A 40 -11.22 -4.32 -2.52
C LEU A 40 -9.75 -4.65 -2.79
N ALA A 41 -9.44 -5.93 -2.93
CA ALA A 41 -8.05 -6.38 -3.01
C ALA A 41 -7.31 -5.98 -4.27
N ASN A 42 -8.01 -5.61 -5.31
CA ASN A 42 -7.35 -5.34 -6.59
C ASN A 42 -7.09 -3.87 -6.86
N ASN A 43 -7.48 -2.98 -5.97
CA ASN A 43 -7.40 -1.55 -6.25
C ASN A 43 -6.77 -0.78 -5.10
N GLY A 44 -5.87 0.12 -5.46
CA GLY A 44 -5.48 1.17 -4.55
C GLY A 44 -6.56 2.23 -4.54
N LEU A 45 -6.80 2.82 -3.39
CA LEU A 45 -7.84 3.84 -3.21
C LEU A 45 -7.22 5.13 -2.72
N VAL A 46 -7.65 6.23 -3.33
CA VAL A 46 -7.31 7.58 -2.89
C VAL A 46 -8.54 8.13 -2.18
N VAL A 47 -8.43 8.35 -0.88
CA VAL A 47 -9.56 8.77 -0.05
C VAL A 47 -9.38 10.23 0.33
N THR A 48 -10.32 11.07 -0.07
CA THR A 48 -10.28 12.51 0.20
C THR A 48 -11.37 12.95 1.16
N GLN A 49 -12.25 12.05 1.58
CA GLN A 49 -13.29 12.31 2.57
C GLN A 49 -13.77 10.99 3.16
N LEU A 50 -14.33 11.05 4.36
CA LEU A 50 -14.76 9.84 5.08
C LEU A 50 -15.74 8.99 4.29
N SER A 51 -16.63 9.61 3.54
CA SER A 51 -17.64 8.88 2.78
C SER A 51 -17.07 7.99 1.68
N GLU A 52 -15.80 8.19 1.32
CA GLU A 52 -15.14 7.38 0.32
C GLU A 52 -14.50 6.12 0.87
N LEU A 53 -14.48 5.95 2.18
CA LEU A 53 -13.96 4.73 2.78
C LEU A 53 -14.86 3.55 2.39
N PRO A 54 -14.27 2.44 1.94
CA PRO A 54 -15.07 1.27 1.60
C PRO A 54 -15.64 0.62 2.86
N ASP A 55 -16.69 -0.17 2.68
CA ASP A 55 -17.23 -0.97 3.77
C ASP A 55 -16.17 -1.92 4.29
N ASP A 56 -16.08 -1.99 5.61
CA ASP A 56 -14.99 -2.70 6.25
C ASP A 56 -15.56 -3.65 7.29
N PRO A 57 -15.72 -4.93 6.92
CA PRO A 57 -16.28 -5.90 7.84
C PRO A 57 -15.37 -6.25 9.01
N PHE A 58 -14.11 -5.81 8.97
CA PHE A 58 -13.13 -6.15 9.99
C PHE A 58 -12.85 -4.99 10.96
N GLY A 59 -13.48 -3.85 10.76
CA GLY A 59 -13.25 -2.70 11.63
C GLY A 59 -11.95 -1.96 11.40
N PHE A 60 -11.29 -2.16 10.25
CA PHE A 60 -10.02 -1.49 9.98
C PHE A 60 -10.16 0.01 9.79
N ASN A 61 -11.35 0.49 9.43
CA ASN A 61 -11.56 1.91 9.16
C ASN A 61 -11.57 2.77 10.41
N GLU A 62 -11.70 2.17 11.58
CA GLU A 62 -11.75 2.92 12.82
C GLU A 62 -10.53 3.83 13.00
N ALA A 63 -9.39 3.37 12.51
CA ALA A 63 -8.14 4.13 12.59
C ALA A 63 -8.17 5.45 11.82
N PHE A 64 -9.12 5.62 10.90
CA PHE A 64 -9.17 6.76 9.99
C PHE A 64 -10.24 7.78 10.34
N LEU A 65 -11.05 7.52 11.35
CA LEU A 65 -12.21 8.39 11.65
C LEU A 65 -11.82 9.78 12.12
N SER A 66 -10.60 9.96 12.61
CA SER A 66 -10.15 11.25 13.12
C SER A 66 -9.28 12.03 12.13
N ILE A 67 -9.15 11.55 10.88
CA ILE A 67 -8.31 12.22 9.90
C ILE A 67 -8.95 13.55 9.47
N ASP A 68 -8.12 14.60 9.42
CA ASP A 68 -8.53 15.90 8.90
C ASP A 68 -8.30 15.92 7.38
N PHE A 69 -9.33 15.60 6.63
CA PHE A 69 -9.24 15.55 5.16
C PHE A 69 -9.13 16.92 4.51
N SER A 70 -9.24 17.99 5.26
CA SER A 70 -8.93 19.31 4.70
C SER A 70 -7.42 19.52 4.53
N LYS A 71 -6.62 18.73 5.24
CA LYS A 71 -5.15 18.83 5.21
C LYS A 71 -4.46 17.63 4.61
N TYR A 72 -5.10 16.46 4.60
CA TYR A 72 -4.45 15.21 4.26
C TYR A 72 -5.28 14.40 3.28
N THR A 73 -4.58 13.54 2.56
CA THR A 73 -5.19 12.51 1.71
C THR A 73 -4.76 11.15 2.27
N LEU A 74 -5.69 10.23 2.34
CA LEU A 74 -5.43 8.87 2.79
C LEU A 74 -5.32 7.95 1.58
N LEU A 75 -4.28 7.12 1.57
CA LEU A 75 -4.10 6.12 0.53
C LEU A 75 -4.28 4.75 1.16
N LEU A 76 -5.10 3.93 0.53
CA LEU A 76 -5.41 2.58 1.00
C LEU A 76 -5.10 1.56 -0.07
N ARG A 77 -4.65 0.39 0.36
CA ARG A 77 -4.54 -0.77 -0.49
C ARG A 77 -4.89 -2.01 0.31
N TYR A 78 -5.66 -2.89 -0.31
CA TYR A 78 -6.04 -4.17 0.30
C TYR A 78 -5.39 -5.29 -0.49
N VAL A 79 -4.93 -6.31 0.21
CA VAL A 79 -4.24 -7.45 -0.38
C VAL A 79 -4.79 -8.73 0.21
N ILE A 80 -5.11 -9.69 -0.66
CA ILE A 80 -5.42 -11.05 -0.24
C ILE A 80 -4.18 -11.88 -0.54
N HIS A 81 -3.66 -12.58 0.45
CA HIS A 81 -2.40 -13.30 0.30
C HIS A 81 -2.35 -14.54 1.20
N ASP A 82 -1.44 -15.44 0.88
CA ASP A 82 -1.22 -16.67 1.64
C ASP A 82 0.16 -16.72 2.32
N TRP A 83 0.89 -15.62 2.27
CA TRP A 83 2.21 -15.52 2.90
C TRP A 83 2.14 -14.69 4.17
N VAL A 84 3.15 -14.85 5.02
CA VAL A 84 3.23 -14.12 6.28
C VAL A 84 4.11 -12.89 6.08
N ILE A 85 3.63 -11.74 6.53
CA ILE A 85 4.39 -10.49 6.45
C ILE A 85 5.47 -10.53 7.53
N ASP A 86 6.71 -10.36 7.11
CA ASP A 86 7.83 -10.24 8.03
C ASP A 86 8.20 -8.78 8.22
N THR A 87 8.43 -8.07 7.13
CA THR A 87 8.72 -6.64 7.19
C THR A 87 7.84 -5.89 6.21
N TYR A 88 7.66 -4.62 6.49
CA TYR A 88 6.82 -3.76 5.69
C TYR A 88 7.37 -2.35 5.72
N LYS A 89 7.41 -1.71 4.56
CA LYS A 89 7.73 -0.30 4.49
C LYS A 89 6.99 0.37 3.34
N ASN A 90 6.87 1.68 3.42
CA ASN A 90 6.20 2.48 2.42
C ASN A 90 7.21 3.41 1.75
N ILE A 91 7.03 3.57 0.46
CA ILE A 91 7.78 4.54 -0.34
C ILE A 91 6.74 5.43 -1.00
N TRP A 92 6.89 6.73 -0.84
CA TRP A 92 6.00 7.73 -1.42
C TRP A 92 6.85 8.71 -2.22
N TYR A 93 6.49 8.92 -3.49
CA TYR A 93 7.32 9.73 -4.37
C TYR A 93 6.49 10.41 -5.47
N TRP A 94 7.08 11.43 -6.05
CA TRP A 94 6.59 12.07 -7.27
C TRP A 94 7.46 11.62 -8.44
N ASN A 95 6.84 11.08 -9.48
CA ASN A 95 7.55 10.75 -10.70
C ASN A 95 7.53 11.98 -11.61
N ASN A 96 8.69 12.62 -11.71
CA ASN A 96 8.80 13.87 -12.42
C ASN A 96 8.74 13.71 -13.94
N TYR A 97 9.07 12.52 -14.43
CA TYR A 97 9.06 12.27 -15.87
C TYR A 97 7.66 11.94 -16.38
N ASN A 98 6.96 11.08 -15.70
CA ASN A 98 5.64 10.63 -16.11
C ASN A 98 4.51 11.35 -15.38
N GLU A 99 4.85 12.25 -14.48
CA GLU A 99 3.90 13.11 -13.78
C GLU A 99 2.80 12.35 -13.04
N PHE A 100 3.21 11.50 -12.12
CA PHE A 100 2.28 10.84 -11.23
C PHE A 100 2.88 10.70 -9.82
N TYR A 101 2.00 10.56 -8.84
CA TYR A 101 2.42 10.21 -7.49
C TYR A 101 2.45 8.69 -7.39
N GLY A 102 3.52 8.16 -6.81
CA GLY A 102 3.65 6.72 -6.62
C GLY A 102 3.73 6.34 -5.15
N TRP A 103 2.94 5.36 -4.78
CA TRP A 103 3.04 4.74 -3.48
C TRP A 103 3.39 3.27 -3.67
N VAL A 104 4.50 2.86 -3.08
CA VAL A 104 4.90 1.46 -3.08
C VAL A 104 4.75 0.93 -1.67
N ALA A 105 3.87 -0.04 -1.50
CA ALA A 105 3.77 -0.82 -0.27
C ALA A 105 4.68 -2.03 -0.44
N ALA A 106 5.80 -2.04 0.26
CA ALA A 106 6.83 -3.05 0.09
C ALA A 106 6.80 -4.03 1.26
N PHE A 107 6.62 -5.30 0.95
CA PHE A 107 6.58 -6.38 1.92
C PHE A 107 7.75 -7.32 1.72
N GLU A 108 8.29 -7.81 2.82
CA GLU A 108 9.19 -8.96 2.78
C GLU A 108 8.51 -10.09 3.53
N THR A 109 8.63 -11.29 3.01
CA THR A 109 8.01 -12.47 3.58
C THR A 109 9.10 -13.45 3.99
N ALA A 110 8.76 -14.34 4.91
CA ALA A 110 9.62 -15.48 5.17
C ALA A 110 9.75 -16.32 3.90
N ALA A 111 10.93 -16.89 3.67
CA ALA A 111 11.15 -17.72 2.49
C ALA A 111 10.32 -19.00 2.51
N GLU A 112 9.79 -19.36 3.66
CA GLU A 112 8.99 -20.57 3.79
C GLU A 112 7.54 -20.30 3.37
N PRO A 113 6.89 -21.29 2.75
CA PRO A 113 5.49 -21.13 2.44
C PRO A 113 4.65 -21.04 3.69
N SER A 114 3.42 -20.56 3.54
CA SER A 114 2.48 -20.52 4.65
C SER A 114 2.37 -21.90 5.29
N PRO A 115 2.42 -21.99 6.61
CA PRO A 115 2.28 -23.28 7.28
C PRO A 115 0.90 -23.91 7.10
N ASN A 116 -0.07 -23.14 6.64
CA ASN A 116 -1.40 -23.65 6.37
C ASN A 116 -1.89 -23.11 5.03
N PRO A 117 -1.68 -23.87 3.94
CA PRO A 117 -2.01 -23.40 2.61
C PRO A 117 -3.50 -23.22 2.36
N GLU A 118 -4.35 -23.68 3.29
CA GLU A 118 -5.79 -23.45 3.16
C GLU A 118 -6.23 -22.14 3.79
N LYS A 119 -5.30 -21.41 4.41
CA LYS A 119 -5.60 -20.15 5.05
C LYS A 119 -5.06 -18.99 4.24
N TYR A 120 -5.88 -17.98 4.16
CA TYR A 120 -5.53 -16.72 3.49
C TYR A 120 -5.62 -15.57 4.47
N TYR A 121 -4.97 -14.50 4.13
CA TYR A 121 -4.98 -13.28 4.92
C TYR A 121 -5.51 -12.13 4.08
N PHE A 122 -6.26 -11.27 4.73
CA PHE A 122 -6.72 -10.02 4.13
C PHE A 122 -6.03 -8.90 4.89
N THR A 123 -5.22 -8.13 4.19
CA THR A 123 -4.41 -7.08 4.81
C THR A 123 -4.75 -5.73 4.22
N ARG A 124 -4.95 -4.76 5.10
CA ARG A 124 -5.10 -3.36 4.69
C ARG A 124 -3.80 -2.64 4.95
N CYS A 125 -3.30 -1.95 3.91
CA CYS A 125 -2.15 -1.06 3.99
C CYS A 125 -2.63 0.36 3.83
N ALA A 126 -2.02 1.30 4.55
CA ALA A 126 -2.43 2.69 4.50
C ALA A 126 -1.28 3.64 4.79
N ILE A 127 -1.26 4.77 4.11
CA ILE A 127 -0.42 5.91 4.47
C ILE A 127 -1.26 7.18 4.39
N LEU A 128 -0.90 8.15 5.22
CA LEU A 128 -1.48 9.47 5.19
C LEU A 128 -0.43 10.42 4.62
N VAL A 129 -0.82 11.18 3.61
CA VAL A 129 0.08 12.11 2.93
C VAL A 129 -0.53 13.50 2.94
N ASN A 130 0.27 14.50 2.62
CA ASN A 130 -0.25 15.86 2.48
C ASN A 130 -1.31 15.88 1.38
N LYS A 131 -2.29 16.76 1.55
CA LYS A 131 -3.41 16.83 0.61
C LYS A 131 -2.92 16.97 -0.82
N LEU A 132 -3.43 16.08 -1.67
CA LEU A 132 -3.07 16.05 -3.08
C LEU A 132 -3.93 17.04 -3.87
N PRO A 133 -3.41 17.51 -5.02
CA PRO A 133 -4.22 18.33 -5.93
C PRO A 133 -5.44 17.55 -6.42
N GLU A 134 -6.48 18.29 -6.79
CA GLU A 134 -7.61 17.68 -7.47
C GLU A 134 -7.13 16.97 -8.73
N ASN A 135 -7.69 15.83 -9.01
CA ASN A 135 -7.34 15.03 -10.19
C ASN A 135 -5.89 14.56 -10.22
N ALA A 136 -5.27 14.44 -9.06
CA ALA A 136 -3.92 13.91 -8.99
C ALA A 136 -3.90 12.47 -9.52
N ASN A 137 -2.90 12.18 -10.35
CA ASN A 137 -2.69 10.83 -10.84
C ASN A 137 -1.86 10.07 -9.82
N VAL A 138 -2.45 9.07 -9.18
CA VAL A 138 -1.80 8.29 -8.14
C VAL A 138 -1.75 6.83 -8.54
N LYS A 139 -0.57 6.25 -8.44
CA LYS A 139 -0.38 4.82 -8.69
C LYS A 139 -0.01 4.14 -7.38
N CYS A 140 -0.77 3.13 -7.01
CA CYS A 140 -0.51 2.33 -5.83
C CYS A 140 0.10 1.02 -6.29
N LEU A 141 1.36 0.83 -5.95
CA LEU A 141 2.11 -0.34 -6.35
C LEU A 141 2.40 -1.21 -5.13
N MET A 142 2.61 -2.47 -5.37
CA MET A 142 2.98 -3.39 -4.32
C MET A 142 4.27 -4.09 -4.72
N SER A 143 5.20 -4.17 -3.79
CA SER A 143 6.44 -4.90 -3.98
C SER A 143 6.48 -6.04 -2.98
N LEU A 144 6.76 -7.23 -3.46
CA LEU A 144 6.85 -8.42 -2.63
C LEU A 144 8.21 -9.05 -2.83
N GLY A 145 8.94 -9.21 -1.73
CA GLY A 145 10.23 -9.87 -1.74
C GLY A 145 10.31 -10.92 -0.66
N ALA A 146 11.08 -11.96 -0.90
CA ALA A 146 11.40 -12.91 0.13
C ALA A 146 12.62 -12.39 0.92
N ILE A 147 12.69 -12.76 2.19
CA ILE A 147 13.87 -12.45 2.98
C ILE A 147 15.06 -13.08 2.28
N ASN A 148 16.09 -12.28 2.13
CA ASN A 148 17.29 -12.77 1.49
C ASN A 148 18.10 -13.62 2.46
N TRP A 149 18.34 -14.84 2.08
CA TRP A 149 19.09 -15.78 2.89
C TRP A 149 20.55 -15.88 2.46
N GLY A 150 21.10 -14.78 1.99
CA GLY A 150 22.51 -14.70 1.70
C GLY A 150 22.85 -14.92 0.24
N TRP A 151 21.89 -14.78 -0.62
CA TRP A 151 22.17 -14.97 -2.02
C TRP A 151 21.76 -13.73 -2.78
N ASP A 152 22.08 -12.70 -2.47
CA ASP A 152 21.87 -11.59 -3.34
C ASP A 152 23.14 -11.18 -4.00
#